data_c32393d22e72dcab5c0ffc4324622127
#
_entry.id   c32393d22e72dcab5c0ffc4324622127
#
_cell.length_a   1.000
_cell.length_b   1.000
_cell.length_c   1.000
_cell.angle_alpha   90.00
_cell.angle_beta   90.00
_cell.angle_gamma   90.00
#
_symmetry.space_group_name_H-M   'P 1'
#
loop_
_entity.id
_entity.type
_entity.pdbx_description
1 polymer ?
#
loop_
_entity_poly.entity_id
_entity_poly.type
_entity_poly.pdbx_seq_one_letter_code
_entity_poly.pdbx_strand_id
1 'polypeptide(L)'
;DTKGNPNEIIVLHSQHNCYDKALEAAGAKLKIIGDADEVLLFDLEGSFDERTAAVFFCPVDHYASAALPLKTVVEIAHAHGVPVIVDAAAQLPPMENLWRYTDEGADMVVFSGGKTLHGPQASGLILGKRRYIEECRRFGAPMHGVCRSAKATKESMIGLYVAVKNFMATDWTVWNAKMD
;
A
#
# COMPACT_ATOMS: atom_id res chain seq x y z
N ASP A 1 14.58 -14.78 -6.78
CA ASP A 1 14.00 -16.11 -6.57
C ASP A 1 13.38 -16.16 -5.17
N THR A 2 12.05 -16.33 -5.09
CA THR A 2 11.29 -16.43 -3.84
C THR A 2 11.12 -17.88 -3.37
N LYS A 3 11.76 -18.83 -4.08
CA LYS A 3 11.66 -20.27 -3.79
C LYS A 3 12.13 -20.58 -2.37
N GLY A 4 11.25 -21.19 -1.57
CA GLY A 4 11.53 -21.54 -0.18
C GLY A 4 11.25 -20.45 0.84
N ASN A 5 10.77 -19.27 0.41
CA ASN A 5 10.30 -18.21 1.28
C ASN A 5 8.79 -17.99 1.12
N PRO A 6 8.10 -17.48 2.14
CA PRO A 6 6.73 -16.99 1.98
C PRO A 6 6.66 -15.99 0.82
N ASN A 7 5.76 -16.22 -0.12
CA ASN A 7 5.59 -15.36 -1.29
C ASN A 7 4.14 -15.23 -1.74
N GLU A 8 3.20 -15.72 -0.96
CA GLU A 8 1.78 -15.50 -1.23
C GLU A 8 1.31 -14.21 -0.57
N ILE A 9 0.61 -13.38 -1.35
CA ILE A 9 -0.01 -12.14 -0.87
C ILE A 9 -1.52 -12.30 -0.97
N ILE A 10 -2.19 -12.14 0.17
CA ILE A 10 -3.65 -12.15 0.24
C ILE A 10 -4.17 -10.82 -0.28
N VAL A 11 -5.14 -10.88 -1.19
CA VAL A 11 -5.84 -9.73 -1.78
C VAL A 11 -7.34 -9.99 -1.70
N LEU A 12 -8.12 -9.02 -1.22
CA LEU A 12 -9.57 -9.09 -1.21
C LEU A 12 -10.08 -8.95 -2.65
N HIS A 13 -10.98 -9.83 -3.08
CA HIS A 13 -11.47 -9.86 -4.46
C HIS A 13 -12.00 -8.50 -4.94
N SER A 14 -12.79 -7.81 -4.12
CA SER A 14 -13.33 -6.49 -4.43
C SER A 14 -12.25 -5.40 -4.63
N GLN A 15 -11.02 -5.64 -4.16
CA GLN A 15 -9.88 -4.72 -4.28
C GLN A 15 -8.89 -5.15 -5.38
N HIS A 16 -9.07 -6.35 -5.97
CA HIS A 16 -8.21 -6.87 -7.04
C HIS A 16 -8.28 -5.98 -8.27
N ASN A 17 -7.14 -5.55 -8.78
CA ASN A 17 -7.08 -4.61 -9.90
C ASN A 17 -5.80 -4.79 -10.75
N CYS A 18 -5.67 -4.02 -11.83
CA CYS A 18 -4.55 -4.15 -12.77
C CYS A 18 -3.17 -3.77 -12.18
N TYR A 19 -3.12 -3.05 -11.06
CA TYR A 19 -1.86 -2.67 -10.40
C TYR A 19 -1.25 -3.82 -9.59
N ASP A 20 -2.01 -4.87 -9.30
CA ASP A 20 -1.52 -6.07 -8.60
C ASP A 20 -0.39 -6.77 -9.37
N LYS A 21 -0.26 -6.48 -10.67
CA LYS A 21 0.88 -6.91 -11.49
C LYS A 21 2.23 -6.46 -10.94
N ALA A 22 2.29 -5.40 -10.15
CA ALA A 22 3.50 -4.97 -9.48
C ALA A 22 3.93 -5.97 -8.39
N LEU A 23 2.98 -6.59 -7.69
CA LEU A 23 3.23 -7.63 -6.70
C LEU A 23 3.78 -8.89 -7.38
N GLU A 24 3.16 -9.32 -8.47
CA GLU A 24 3.61 -10.47 -9.25
C GLU A 24 5.01 -10.23 -9.84
N ALA A 25 5.29 -9.03 -10.33
CA ALA A 25 6.61 -8.64 -10.84
C ALA A 25 7.71 -8.70 -9.75
N ALA A 26 7.34 -8.48 -8.49
CA ALA A 26 8.24 -8.67 -7.34
C ALA A 26 8.41 -10.14 -6.93
N GLY A 27 7.69 -11.06 -7.57
CA GLY A 27 7.77 -12.50 -7.32
C GLY A 27 6.68 -13.04 -6.39
N ALA A 28 5.66 -12.24 -6.09
CA ALA A 28 4.53 -12.68 -5.30
C ALA A 28 3.57 -13.55 -6.12
N LYS A 29 2.85 -14.41 -5.41
CA LYS A 29 1.65 -15.10 -5.90
C LYS A 29 0.45 -14.50 -5.21
N LEU A 30 -0.57 -14.14 -5.97
CA LEU A 30 -1.79 -13.59 -5.40
C LEU A 30 -2.68 -14.72 -4.90
N LYS A 31 -3.17 -14.55 -3.67
CA LYS A 31 -4.21 -15.37 -3.06
C LYS A 31 -5.44 -14.48 -2.91
N ILE A 32 -6.31 -14.54 -3.90
CA ILE A 32 -7.54 -13.73 -3.94
C ILE A 32 -8.59 -14.44 -3.10
N ILE A 33 -9.22 -13.71 -2.15
CA ILE A 33 -10.21 -14.23 -1.21
C ILE A 33 -11.53 -13.47 -1.32
N GLY A 34 -12.64 -14.17 -0.97
CA GLY A 34 -13.99 -13.65 -1.15
C GLY A 34 -14.42 -13.62 -2.60
N ASP A 35 -15.47 -12.89 -2.89
CA ASP A 35 -15.98 -12.67 -4.24
C ASP A 35 -16.22 -11.18 -4.55
N ALA A 36 -16.95 -10.89 -5.62
CA ALA A 36 -17.20 -9.51 -6.06
C ALA A 36 -18.13 -8.75 -5.11
N ASP A 37 -18.98 -9.44 -4.40
CA ASP A 37 -20.04 -8.86 -3.57
C ASP A 37 -19.62 -8.73 -2.11
N GLU A 38 -18.83 -9.69 -1.59
CA GLU A 38 -18.40 -9.67 -0.20
C GLU A 38 -17.10 -10.46 0.08
N VAL A 39 -16.48 -10.12 1.19
CA VAL A 39 -15.42 -10.89 1.83
C VAL A 39 -15.81 -11.11 3.29
N LEU A 40 -15.94 -12.37 3.69
CA LEU A 40 -16.33 -12.72 5.05
C LEU A 40 -15.10 -12.91 5.95
N LEU A 41 -15.31 -12.79 7.26
CA LEU A 41 -14.22 -12.96 8.24
C LEU A 41 -13.54 -14.32 8.11
N PHE A 42 -14.31 -15.38 7.90
CA PHE A 42 -13.75 -16.74 7.77
C PHE A 42 -12.94 -16.92 6.47
N ASP A 43 -13.23 -16.17 5.40
CA ASP A 43 -12.43 -16.19 4.16
C ASP A 43 -11.03 -15.67 4.45
N LEU A 44 -10.94 -14.59 5.23
CA LEU A 44 -9.67 -14.02 5.62
C LEU A 44 -8.95 -14.93 6.62
N GLU A 45 -9.62 -15.35 7.71
CA GLU A 45 -9.03 -16.21 8.73
C GLU A 45 -8.52 -17.55 8.17
N GLY A 46 -9.28 -18.18 7.27
CA GLY A 46 -8.90 -19.44 6.62
C GLY A 46 -7.85 -19.31 5.53
N SER A 47 -7.45 -18.09 5.18
CA SER A 47 -6.51 -17.86 4.06
C SER A 47 -5.04 -17.91 4.46
N PHE A 48 -4.70 -17.83 5.74
CA PHE A 48 -3.31 -17.80 6.20
C PHE A 48 -2.69 -19.19 6.25
N ASP A 49 -1.47 -19.28 5.74
CA ASP A 49 -0.63 -20.48 5.83
C ASP A 49 0.87 -20.08 5.87
N GLU A 50 1.76 -21.06 5.90
CA GLU A 50 3.21 -20.86 5.98
C GLU A 50 3.80 -20.15 4.76
N ARG A 51 3.06 -20.03 3.67
CA ARG A 51 3.47 -19.31 2.44
C ARG A 51 3.01 -17.86 2.43
N THR A 52 2.15 -17.46 3.35
CA THR A 52 1.60 -16.11 3.41
C THR A 52 2.67 -15.11 3.82
N ALA A 53 2.99 -14.17 2.93
CA ALA A 53 4.00 -13.13 3.14
C ALA A 53 3.40 -11.81 3.63
N ALA A 54 2.23 -11.44 3.15
CA ALA A 54 1.54 -10.20 3.51
C ALA A 54 0.05 -10.25 3.13
N VAL A 55 -0.72 -9.34 3.71
CA VAL A 55 -2.02 -8.93 3.16
C VAL A 55 -1.82 -7.60 2.44
N PHE A 56 -2.32 -7.49 1.21
CA PHE A 56 -2.32 -6.26 0.43
C PHE A 56 -3.74 -5.68 0.41
N PHE A 57 -3.88 -4.47 0.91
CA PHE A 57 -5.15 -3.80 1.08
C PHE A 57 -5.20 -2.51 0.24
N CYS A 58 -6.20 -2.38 -0.62
CA CYS A 58 -6.42 -1.18 -1.43
C CYS A 58 -7.74 -0.52 -1.01
N PRO A 59 -7.73 0.57 -0.22
CA PRO A 59 -8.95 1.24 0.20
C PRO A 59 -9.58 1.95 -1.01
N VAL A 60 -10.69 1.41 -1.50
CA VAL A 60 -11.46 1.97 -2.61
C VAL A 60 -12.89 2.19 -2.14
N ASP A 61 -13.31 3.44 -2.05
CA ASP A 61 -14.59 3.82 -1.41
C ASP A 61 -15.82 3.15 -2.04
N HIS A 62 -15.85 3.00 -3.37
CA HIS A 62 -16.98 2.35 -4.06
C HIS A 62 -17.03 0.82 -3.87
N TYR A 63 -16.02 0.21 -3.30
CA TYR A 63 -16.01 -1.21 -2.92
C TYR A 63 -15.97 -1.42 -1.40
N ALA A 64 -16.10 -0.34 -0.63
CA ALA A 64 -16.00 -0.42 0.83
C ALA A 64 -17.05 -1.35 1.45
N SER A 65 -18.25 -1.46 0.85
CA SER A 65 -19.30 -2.36 1.31
C SER A 65 -18.99 -3.84 1.07
N ALA A 66 -18.14 -4.15 0.10
CA ALA A 66 -17.72 -5.51 -0.26
C ALA A 66 -16.40 -5.92 0.40
N ALA A 67 -15.77 -5.03 1.16
CA ALA A 67 -14.49 -5.26 1.81
C ALA A 67 -14.61 -5.24 3.33
N LEU A 68 -13.76 -6.03 4.00
CA LEU A 68 -13.60 -5.92 5.45
C LEU A 68 -12.94 -4.58 5.80
N PRO A 69 -13.30 -3.95 6.95
CA PRO A 69 -12.61 -2.76 7.43
C PRO A 69 -11.12 -3.02 7.63
N LEU A 70 -10.27 -2.04 7.28
CA LEU A 70 -8.81 -2.19 7.41
C LEU A 70 -8.39 -2.63 8.82
N LYS A 71 -8.97 -2.03 9.86
CA LYS A 71 -8.64 -2.38 11.24
C LYS A 71 -8.88 -3.87 11.54
N THR A 72 -10.00 -4.42 11.05
CA THR A 72 -10.32 -5.85 11.19
C THR A 72 -9.29 -6.71 10.45
N VAL A 73 -8.93 -6.31 9.22
CA VAL A 73 -7.92 -7.02 8.43
C VAL A 73 -6.56 -7.02 9.15
N VAL A 74 -6.17 -5.87 9.73
CA VAL A 74 -4.93 -5.73 10.50
C VAL A 74 -4.94 -6.62 11.75
N GLU A 75 -6.02 -6.62 12.52
CA GLU A 75 -6.15 -7.42 13.73
C GLU A 75 -5.99 -8.93 13.42
N ILE A 76 -6.66 -9.41 12.39
CA ILE A 76 -6.58 -10.82 11.97
C ILE A 76 -5.18 -11.15 11.43
N ALA A 77 -4.66 -10.36 10.50
CA ALA A 77 -3.34 -10.59 9.92
C ALA A 77 -2.23 -10.60 10.99
N HIS A 78 -2.28 -9.67 11.94
CA HIS A 78 -1.31 -9.61 13.04
C HIS A 78 -1.44 -10.81 14.00
N ALA A 79 -2.63 -11.36 14.21
CA ALA A 79 -2.81 -12.58 14.99
C ALA A 79 -2.08 -13.78 14.35
N HIS A 80 -1.95 -13.79 13.02
CA HIS A 80 -1.15 -14.76 12.26
C HIS A 80 0.31 -14.34 12.06
N GLY A 81 0.74 -13.20 12.61
CA GLY A 81 2.11 -12.68 12.45
C GLY A 81 2.42 -12.13 11.05
N VAL A 82 1.40 -11.87 10.24
CA VAL A 82 1.50 -11.42 8.84
C VAL A 82 1.33 -9.90 8.75
N PRO A 83 2.22 -9.17 8.03
CA PRO A 83 2.10 -7.74 7.85
C PRO A 83 0.99 -7.34 6.87
N VAL A 84 0.47 -6.12 7.05
CA VAL A 84 -0.50 -5.50 6.14
C VAL A 84 0.13 -4.32 5.40
N ILE A 85 0.05 -4.35 4.07
CA ILE A 85 0.52 -3.30 3.16
C ILE A 85 -0.70 -2.61 2.56
N VAL A 86 -0.79 -1.29 2.69
CA VAL A 86 -1.90 -0.50 2.13
C VAL A 86 -1.45 0.24 0.88
N ASP A 87 -2.13 0.03 -0.23
CA ASP A 87 -1.99 0.87 -1.42
C ASP A 87 -2.96 2.05 -1.32
N ALA A 88 -2.44 3.17 -0.86
CA ALA A 88 -3.14 4.44 -0.75
C ALA A 88 -2.77 5.41 -1.89
N ALA A 89 -2.35 4.89 -3.04
CA ALA A 89 -1.83 5.70 -4.16
C ALA A 89 -2.78 6.82 -4.62
N ALA A 90 -4.11 6.63 -4.44
CA ALA A 90 -5.13 7.60 -4.84
C ALA A 90 -5.96 8.13 -3.65
N GLN A 91 -5.49 7.96 -2.41
CA GLN A 91 -6.26 8.26 -1.20
C GLN A 91 -5.93 9.64 -0.59
N LEU A 92 -5.35 10.54 -1.37
CA LEU A 92 -5.13 11.94 -1.02
C LEU A 92 -5.95 12.82 -1.96
N PRO A 93 -6.56 13.92 -1.48
CA PRO A 93 -6.75 14.29 -0.08
C PRO A 93 -7.75 13.33 0.61
N PRO A 94 -8.04 13.44 1.92
CA PRO A 94 -7.57 14.46 2.85
C PRO A 94 -6.14 14.19 3.35
N MET A 95 -5.50 15.23 3.94
CA MET A 95 -4.11 15.16 4.40
C MET A 95 -3.91 14.12 5.51
N GLU A 96 -4.91 13.93 6.34
CA GLU A 96 -4.93 12.98 7.45
C GLU A 96 -4.65 11.54 7.00
N ASN A 97 -4.97 11.20 5.75
CA ASN A 97 -4.71 9.89 5.18
C ASN A 97 -3.20 9.55 5.10
N LEU A 98 -2.31 10.55 5.20
CA LEU A 98 -0.87 10.28 5.34
C LEU A 98 -0.53 9.47 6.61
N TRP A 99 -1.34 9.58 7.66
CA TRP A 99 -1.12 8.90 8.94
C TRP A 99 -2.20 7.87 9.26
N ARG A 100 -3.44 8.11 8.81
CA ARG A 100 -4.62 7.32 9.15
C ARG A 100 -4.38 5.81 9.07
N TYR A 101 -3.86 5.32 7.95
CA TYR A 101 -3.69 3.88 7.75
C TYR A 101 -2.65 3.26 8.67
N THR A 102 -1.57 3.99 8.99
CA THR A 102 -0.59 3.55 9.99
C THR A 102 -1.16 3.59 11.40
N ASP A 103 -2.00 4.57 11.70
CA ASP A 103 -2.70 4.67 12.99
C ASP A 103 -3.75 3.57 13.16
N GLU A 104 -4.37 3.11 12.05
CA GLU A 104 -5.24 1.93 12.01
C GLU A 104 -4.45 0.61 12.10
N GLY A 105 -3.11 0.66 12.10
CA GLY A 105 -2.22 -0.47 12.36
C GLY A 105 -1.51 -1.04 11.13
N ALA A 106 -1.70 -0.50 9.93
CA ALA A 106 -0.98 -0.93 8.74
C ALA A 106 0.54 -0.90 8.95
N ASP A 107 1.24 -1.89 8.41
CA ASP A 107 2.69 -2.00 8.55
C ASP A 107 3.43 -1.13 7.54
N MET A 108 2.90 -1.01 6.34
CA MET A 108 3.37 -0.11 5.28
C MET A 108 2.19 0.49 4.53
N VAL A 109 2.39 1.73 4.07
CA VAL A 109 1.42 2.47 3.24
C VAL A 109 2.16 3.10 2.08
N VAL A 110 1.62 2.97 0.87
CA VAL A 110 2.22 3.47 -0.36
C VAL A 110 1.36 4.57 -0.95
N PHE A 111 1.95 5.71 -1.28
CA PHE A 111 1.30 6.84 -1.95
C PHE A 111 1.98 7.14 -3.29
N SER A 112 1.18 7.49 -4.30
CA SER A 112 1.71 7.96 -5.58
C SER A 112 2.19 9.40 -5.48
N GLY A 113 3.42 9.66 -5.91
CA GLY A 113 3.95 11.02 -5.96
C GLY A 113 3.36 11.88 -7.07
N GLY A 114 2.96 11.26 -8.17
CA GLY A 114 2.47 11.94 -9.37
C GLY A 114 0.96 12.20 -9.42
N LYS A 115 0.21 11.80 -8.39
CA LYS A 115 -1.23 12.09 -8.26
C LYS A 115 -1.44 13.40 -7.47
N THR A 116 -2.30 13.40 -6.48
CA THR A 116 -2.65 14.60 -5.68
C THR A 116 -1.46 15.25 -4.96
N LEU A 117 -0.37 14.53 -4.73
CA LEU A 117 0.88 15.15 -4.24
C LEU A 117 1.51 16.11 -5.24
N HIS A 118 1.15 16.05 -6.53
CA HIS A 118 1.67 16.89 -7.61
C HIS A 118 3.21 16.84 -7.73
N GLY A 119 3.80 15.73 -7.36
CA GLY A 119 5.23 15.46 -7.54
C GLY A 119 5.54 14.81 -8.89
N PRO A 120 6.79 14.40 -9.11
CA PRO A 120 7.17 13.69 -10.33
C PRO A 120 6.39 12.40 -10.51
N GLN A 121 5.96 12.08 -11.73
CA GLN A 121 5.16 10.90 -12.05
C GLN A 121 5.87 9.59 -11.65
N ALA A 122 7.19 9.52 -11.83
CA ALA A 122 8.01 8.38 -11.46
C ALA A 122 8.49 8.43 -9.99
N SER A 123 7.61 8.85 -9.08
CA SER A 123 7.92 8.93 -7.65
C SER A 123 6.80 8.35 -6.79
N GLY A 124 7.15 7.90 -5.60
CA GLY A 124 6.21 7.39 -4.61
C GLY A 124 6.77 7.54 -3.20
N LEU A 125 5.87 7.63 -2.24
CA LEU A 125 6.17 7.73 -0.83
C LEU A 125 5.75 6.43 -0.15
N ILE A 126 6.64 5.84 0.65
CA ILE A 126 6.33 4.69 1.50
C ILE A 126 6.48 5.13 2.94
N LEU A 127 5.43 4.99 3.73
CA LEU A 127 5.40 5.21 5.17
C LEU A 127 5.17 3.88 5.88
N GLY A 128 5.61 3.74 7.13
CA GLY A 128 5.33 2.52 7.89
C GLY A 128 6.35 2.22 8.98
N LYS A 129 6.24 1.03 9.53
CA LYS A 129 7.10 0.56 10.62
C LYS A 129 8.56 0.50 10.19
N ARG A 130 9.45 1.04 11.01
CA ARG A 130 10.90 1.16 10.72
C ARG A 130 11.51 -0.11 10.14
N ARG A 131 11.20 -1.28 10.72
CA ARG A 131 11.75 -2.57 10.27
C ARG A 131 11.51 -2.83 8.77
N TYR A 132 10.30 -2.52 8.27
CA TYR A 132 9.95 -2.74 6.86
C TYR A 132 10.55 -1.66 5.95
N ILE A 133 10.63 -0.41 6.42
CA ILE A 133 11.29 0.68 5.67
C ILE A 133 12.79 0.40 5.52
N GLU A 134 13.44 -0.16 6.54
CA GLU A 134 14.84 -0.58 6.46
C GLU A 134 15.04 -1.70 5.44
N GLU A 135 14.15 -2.69 5.38
CA GLU A 135 14.20 -3.73 4.33
C GLU A 135 13.95 -3.15 2.92
N CYS A 136 13.00 -2.22 2.76
CA CYS A 136 12.82 -1.52 1.49
C CYS A 136 14.11 -0.81 1.03
N ARG A 137 14.85 -0.17 1.95
CA ARG A 137 16.14 0.45 1.67
C ARG A 137 17.22 -0.58 1.31
N ARG A 138 17.22 -1.72 2.00
CA ARG A 138 18.19 -2.80 1.79
C ARG A 138 18.04 -3.44 0.40
N PHE A 139 16.81 -3.61 -0.08
CA PHE A 139 16.51 -4.24 -1.37
C PHE A 139 16.23 -3.26 -2.51
N GLY A 140 16.10 -1.97 -2.20
CA GLY A 140 15.93 -0.88 -3.15
C GLY A 140 17.26 -0.34 -3.72
N ALA A 141 17.16 0.57 -4.67
CA ALA A 141 18.34 1.30 -5.17
C ALA A 141 18.94 2.18 -4.07
N PRO A 142 20.27 2.35 -4.02
CA PRO A 142 21.27 1.94 -5.01
C PRO A 142 21.76 0.48 -4.89
N MET A 143 21.23 -0.28 -3.95
CA MET A 143 21.60 -1.69 -3.79
C MET A 143 21.17 -2.54 -5.00
N HIS A 144 21.80 -3.71 -5.19
CA HIS A 144 21.50 -4.62 -6.29
C HIS A 144 20.38 -5.62 -5.92
N GLY A 145 19.34 -5.13 -5.23
CA GLY A 145 18.15 -5.89 -4.89
C GLY A 145 17.13 -5.99 -6.03
N VAL A 146 15.98 -6.61 -5.74
CA VAL A 146 14.91 -6.84 -6.71
C VAL A 146 14.37 -5.54 -7.30
N CYS A 147 14.33 -4.45 -6.51
CA CYS A 147 13.84 -3.14 -6.94
C CYS A 147 14.90 -2.27 -7.65
N ARG A 148 16.06 -2.84 -8.03
CA ARG A 148 17.12 -2.07 -8.70
C ARG A 148 16.69 -1.46 -10.03
N SER A 149 15.81 -2.12 -10.76
CA SER A 149 15.23 -1.63 -12.02
C SER A 149 14.24 -0.46 -11.84
N ALA A 150 13.62 -0.36 -10.69
CA ALA A 150 12.68 0.71 -10.33
C ALA A 150 13.37 1.90 -9.63
N LYS A 151 14.63 2.16 -9.95
CA LYS A 151 15.42 3.22 -9.35
C LYS A 151 14.82 4.60 -9.60
N ALA A 152 14.43 5.31 -8.53
CA ALA A 152 14.08 6.72 -8.59
C ALA A 152 15.33 7.58 -8.79
N THR A 153 15.21 8.67 -9.57
CA THR A 153 16.29 9.64 -9.74
C THR A 153 16.36 10.59 -8.54
N LYS A 154 17.51 11.22 -8.33
CA LYS A 154 17.65 12.26 -7.29
C LYS A 154 16.70 13.44 -7.51
N GLU A 155 16.45 13.81 -8.77
CA GLU A 155 15.53 14.86 -9.17
C GLU A 155 14.08 14.48 -8.76
N SER A 156 13.68 13.22 -8.98
CA SER A 156 12.37 12.72 -8.53
C SER A 156 12.25 12.71 -7.01
N MET A 157 13.33 12.36 -6.29
CA MET A 157 13.31 12.37 -4.82
C MET A 157 13.16 13.80 -4.26
N ILE A 158 13.93 14.77 -4.82
CA ILE A 158 13.84 16.18 -4.42
C ILE A 158 12.46 16.75 -4.79
N GLY A 159 11.98 16.45 -6.00
CA GLY A 159 10.67 16.88 -6.45
C GLY A 159 9.54 16.37 -5.57
N LEU A 160 9.60 15.09 -5.18
CA LEU A 160 8.63 14.49 -4.25
C LEU A 160 8.71 15.14 -2.86
N TYR A 161 9.93 15.38 -2.35
CA TYR A 161 10.10 16.05 -1.06
C TYR A 161 9.42 17.44 -1.04
N VAL A 162 9.64 18.24 -2.09
CA VAL A 162 9.00 19.56 -2.23
C VAL A 162 7.48 19.42 -2.34
N ALA A 163 7.01 18.45 -3.14
CA ALA A 163 5.59 18.16 -3.32
C ALA A 163 4.89 17.82 -1.99
N VAL A 164 5.47 16.93 -1.20
CA VAL A 164 4.93 16.58 0.14
C VAL A 164 4.92 17.79 1.07
N LYS A 165 5.97 18.61 1.10
CA LYS A 165 5.99 19.84 1.89
C LYS A 165 4.87 20.81 1.49
N ASN A 166 4.68 21.01 0.20
CA ASN A 166 3.63 21.88 -0.32
C ASN A 166 2.24 21.33 0.01
N PHE A 167 2.04 20.01 -0.18
CA PHE A 167 0.79 19.33 0.16
C PHE A 167 0.43 19.52 1.65
N MET A 168 1.39 19.35 2.55
CA MET A 168 1.20 19.54 4.00
C MET A 168 0.97 21.00 4.39
N ALA A 169 1.43 21.97 3.60
CA ALA A 169 1.22 23.40 3.82
C ALA A 169 -0.05 23.95 3.15
N THR A 170 -0.74 23.14 2.33
CA THR A 170 -1.94 23.56 1.60
C THR A 170 -3.14 23.64 2.55
N ASP A 171 -3.88 24.72 2.47
CA ASP A 171 -5.20 24.82 3.11
C ASP A 171 -6.24 24.10 2.24
N TRP A 172 -6.52 22.87 2.62
CA TRP A 172 -7.45 21.99 1.90
C TRP A 172 -8.92 22.43 2.02
N THR A 173 -9.27 23.24 2.99
CA THR A 173 -10.64 23.82 3.11
C THR A 173 -10.93 24.76 1.97
N VAL A 174 -9.94 25.61 1.61
CA VAL A 174 -10.02 26.54 0.47
C VAL A 174 -9.96 25.79 -0.87
N TRP A 175 -9.20 24.70 -0.92
CA TRP A 175 -9.11 23.88 -2.13
C TRP A 175 -10.45 23.18 -2.45
N ASN A 176 -11.04 22.54 -1.47
CA ASN A 176 -12.33 21.84 -1.64
C ASN A 176 -13.45 22.79 -2.06
N ALA A 177 -13.51 24.00 -1.45
CA ALA A 177 -14.48 25.02 -1.82
C ALA A 177 -14.35 25.57 -3.26
N LYS A 178 -13.28 25.23 -3.99
CA LYS A 178 -13.09 25.59 -5.41
C LYS A 178 -13.47 24.45 -6.37
N MET A 179 -13.71 23.26 -5.83
CA MET A 179 -14.06 22.08 -6.62
C MET A 179 -15.57 21.81 -6.64
N ASP A 180 -16.32 22.44 -5.70
CA ASP A 180 -17.79 22.49 -5.64
C ASP A 180 -18.32 23.66 -6.52
#